data_6568bf0e14af21d1464e523463978d8d
#
_entry.id   6568bf0e14af21d1464e523463978d8d
#
_cell.length_a   1.000
_cell.length_b   1.000
_cell.length_c   1.000
_cell.angle_alpha   90.00
_cell.angle_beta   90.00
_cell.angle_gamma   90.00
#
_symmetry.space_group_name_H-M   'P 1'
#
loop_
_entity.id
_entity.type
_entity.pdbx_description
1 polymer ?
#
loop_
_entity_poly.entity_id
_entity_poly.type
_entity_poly.pdbx_seq_one_letter_code
_entity_poly.pdbx_strand_id
1 'polypeptide(L)'
;MKLGAFSISLAVKDIQKSIDFYTHLGFEVGGGDIDQGWCILRSDTTTIGLFQGMFEHNILTFNPGWAQDATSLDEFEDVRSIQARLEASDLDVEILERADPEGDGPAHIVLHDPDNNVIMFDQHVPKK
;
A
#
# COMPACT_ATOMS: atom_id res chain seq x y z
N MET A 1 -8.57 11.52 9.75
CA MET A 1 -8.31 10.10 9.47
C MET A 1 -6.83 9.92 9.13
N LYS A 2 -6.16 9.03 9.81
CA LYS A 2 -4.74 8.74 9.54
C LYS A 2 -4.65 7.44 8.76
N LEU A 3 -4.07 7.50 7.57
CA LEU A 3 -4.03 6.35 6.65
C LEU A 3 -2.74 5.53 6.78
N GLY A 4 -1.78 6.00 7.56
CA GLY A 4 -0.50 5.32 7.74
C GLY A 4 0.52 5.65 6.67
N ALA A 5 1.58 4.84 6.60
CA ALA A 5 2.66 5.02 5.63
C ALA A 5 2.13 4.96 4.20
N PHE A 6 2.78 5.70 3.31
CA PHE A 6 2.40 5.74 1.89
C PHE A 6 3.51 5.21 1.00
N SER A 7 3.13 4.44 0.00
CA SER A 7 3.99 4.08 -1.12
C SER A 7 3.18 4.05 -2.41
N ILE A 8 3.85 4.34 -3.53
CA ILE A 8 3.27 4.04 -4.85
C ILE A 8 3.72 2.64 -5.25
N SER A 9 2.76 1.77 -5.58
CA SER A 9 3.05 0.42 -6.07
C SER A 9 2.97 0.44 -7.59
N LEU A 10 4.11 0.25 -8.24
CA LEU A 10 4.22 0.34 -9.69
C LEU A 10 4.18 -1.05 -10.33
N ALA A 11 3.30 -1.20 -11.31
CA ALA A 11 3.28 -2.38 -12.17
C ALA A 11 4.41 -2.22 -13.21
N VAL A 12 5.41 -3.07 -13.16
CA VAL A 12 6.57 -2.97 -14.04
C VAL A 12 6.68 -4.20 -14.96
N LYS A 13 7.27 -4.00 -16.13
CA LYS A 13 7.44 -5.06 -17.12
C LYS A 13 8.75 -5.83 -16.91
N ASP A 14 9.79 -5.14 -16.47
CA ASP A 14 11.12 -5.70 -16.22
C ASP A 14 11.64 -5.07 -14.93
N ILE A 15 11.54 -5.81 -13.83
CA ILE A 15 11.85 -5.28 -12.51
C ILE A 15 13.31 -4.86 -12.38
N GLN A 16 14.24 -5.59 -13.02
CA GLN A 16 15.66 -5.25 -12.93
C GLN A 16 15.94 -3.92 -13.62
N LYS A 17 15.33 -3.66 -14.75
CA LYS A 17 15.47 -2.37 -15.44
C LYS A 17 14.91 -1.22 -14.58
N SER A 18 13.81 -1.47 -13.90
CA SER A 18 13.22 -0.46 -13.01
C SER A 18 14.11 -0.21 -11.80
N ILE A 19 14.66 -1.25 -11.20
CA ILE A 19 15.62 -1.11 -10.09
C ILE A 19 16.82 -0.27 -10.53
N ASP A 20 17.41 -0.59 -11.68
CA ASP A 20 18.56 0.14 -12.19
C ASP A 20 18.23 1.63 -12.43
N PHE A 21 17.03 1.89 -12.96
CA PHE A 21 16.58 3.27 -13.20
C PHE A 21 16.44 4.04 -11.88
N TYR A 22 15.73 3.50 -10.91
CA TYR A 22 15.46 4.19 -9.65
C TYR A 22 16.70 4.30 -8.77
N THR A 23 17.59 3.30 -8.78
CA THR A 23 18.85 3.41 -8.02
C THR A 23 19.75 4.52 -8.57
N HIS A 24 19.65 4.81 -9.87
CA HIS A 24 20.32 5.96 -10.47
C HIS A 24 19.78 7.30 -9.94
N LEU A 25 18.53 7.33 -9.51
CA LEU A 25 17.94 8.52 -8.91
C LEU A 25 18.23 8.64 -7.41
N GLY A 26 18.94 7.68 -6.84
CA GLY A 26 19.30 7.71 -5.42
C GLY A 26 18.47 6.80 -4.53
N PHE A 27 17.56 5.99 -5.09
CA PHE A 27 16.80 5.02 -4.31
C PHE A 27 17.69 3.83 -3.93
N GLU A 28 17.42 3.26 -2.77
CA GLU A 28 18.08 2.06 -2.30
C GLU A 28 17.06 0.94 -2.11
N VAL A 29 17.46 -0.30 -2.37
CA VAL A 29 16.60 -1.45 -2.16
C VAL A 29 16.42 -1.66 -0.64
N GLY A 30 15.19 -1.56 -0.17
CA GLY A 30 14.86 -1.66 1.25
C GLY A 30 14.19 -2.98 1.64
N GLY A 31 13.74 -3.78 0.68
CA GLY A 31 13.08 -5.05 0.96
C GLY A 31 12.55 -5.70 -0.30
N GLY A 32 11.91 -6.85 -0.10
CA GLY A 32 11.29 -7.59 -1.18
C GLY A 32 12.04 -8.85 -1.57
N ASP A 33 11.56 -9.47 -2.63
CA ASP A 33 12.16 -10.68 -3.22
C ASP A 33 12.10 -10.54 -4.74
N ILE A 34 13.23 -10.15 -5.33
CA ILE A 34 13.31 -9.89 -6.77
C ILE A 34 13.02 -11.16 -7.58
N ASP A 35 13.41 -12.33 -7.08
CA ASP A 35 13.13 -13.60 -7.73
C ASP A 35 11.63 -13.88 -7.80
N GLN A 36 10.86 -13.34 -6.86
CA GLN A 36 9.40 -13.44 -6.87
C GLN A 36 8.72 -12.25 -7.53
N GLY A 37 9.50 -11.34 -8.11
CA GLY A 37 8.97 -10.26 -8.92
C GLY A 37 8.56 -9.00 -8.17
N TRP A 38 9.09 -8.75 -6.96
CA TRP A 38 8.77 -7.52 -6.25
C TRP A 38 9.94 -7.03 -5.40
N CYS A 39 10.00 -5.72 -5.23
CA CYS A 39 10.92 -5.12 -4.29
C CYS A 39 10.45 -3.73 -3.86
N ILE A 40 10.95 -3.28 -2.72
CA ILE A 40 10.64 -1.97 -2.16
C ILE A 40 11.91 -1.12 -2.22
N LEU A 41 11.77 0.09 -2.77
CA LEU A 41 12.85 1.05 -2.89
C LEU A 41 12.54 2.27 -2.02
N ARG A 42 13.57 2.83 -1.43
CA ARG A 42 13.43 4.00 -0.55
C ARG A 42 14.46 5.05 -0.86
N SER A 43 14.04 6.32 -0.78
CA SER A 43 14.91 7.48 -0.81
C SER A 43 14.34 8.48 0.19
N ASP A 44 15.05 8.72 1.30
CA ASP A 44 14.59 9.55 2.41
C ASP A 44 13.21 9.07 2.90
N THR A 45 12.17 9.88 2.79
CA THR A 45 10.80 9.49 3.19
C THR A 45 9.96 8.95 2.05
N THR A 46 10.53 8.85 0.85
CA THR A 46 9.81 8.36 -0.33
C THR A 46 9.96 6.86 -0.46
N THR A 47 8.86 6.17 -0.65
CA THR A 47 8.83 4.72 -0.83
C THR A 47 8.13 4.36 -2.13
N ILE A 48 8.78 3.51 -2.93
CA ILE A 48 8.23 2.99 -4.18
C ILE A 48 8.29 1.47 -4.12
N GLY A 49 7.17 0.81 -4.40
CA GLY A 49 7.14 -0.64 -4.58
C GLY A 49 7.16 -0.96 -6.06
N LEU A 50 7.96 -1.94 -6.47
CA LEU A 50 8.02 -2.45 -7.84
C LEU A 50 7.46 -3.85 -7.86
N PHE A 51 6.51 -4.11 -8.75
CA PHE A 51 5.83 -5.40 -8.83
C PHE A 51 5.72 -5.83 -10.29
N GLN A 52 6.29 -6.98 -10.61
CA GLN A 52 6.27 -7.55 -11.96
C GLN A 52 5.28 -8.70 -12.02
N GLY A 53 4.27 -8.58 -12.89
CA GLY A 53 3.33 -9.66 -13.15
C GLY A 53 2.27 -9.90 -12.07
N MET A 54 2.08 -8.98 -11.14
CA MET A 54 1.14 -9.13 -10.03
C MET A 54 -0.19 -8.39 -10.26
N PHE A 55 -0.14 -7.27 -10.95
CA PHE A 55 -1.33 -6.45 -11.27
C PHE A 55 -1.04 -5.58 -12.49
N GLU A 56 -2.10 -5.05 -13.11
CA GLU A 56 -1.98 -4.29 -14.36
C GLU A 56 -1.80 -2.79 -14.17
N HIS A 57 -2.36 -2.22 -13.09
CA HIS A 57 -2.40 -0.78 -12.87
C HIS A 57 -1.65 -0.42 -11.60
N ASN A 58 -1.01 0.76 -11.60
CA ASN A 58 -0.32 1.27 -10.42
C ASN A 58 -1.31 1.49 -9.28
N ILE A 59 -0.85 1.32 -8.05
CA ILE A 59 -1.68 1.38 -6.86
C ILE A 59 -1.13 2.42 -5.89
N LEU A 60 -2.00 3.31 -5.41
CA LEU A 60 -1.69 4.19 -4.28
C LEU A 60 -1.87 3.34 -3.01
N THR A 61 -0.79 3.03 -2.33
CA THR A 61 -0.81 2.10 -1.20
C THR A 61 -0.59 2.84 0.12
N PHE A 62 -1.49 2.62 1.07
CA PHE A 62 -1.38 3.14 2.43
C PHE A 62 -1.30 1.97 3.40
N ASN A 63 -0.48 2.11 4.44
CA ASN A 63 -0.25 1.04 5.41
C ASN A 63 -0.68 1.49 6.80
N PRO A 64 -1.97 1.33 7.17
CA PRO A 64 -2.40 1.63 8.54
C PRO A 64 -1.59 0.85 9.55
N GLY A 65 -1.15 1.51 10.60
CA GLY A 65 -0.33 0.91 11.64
C GLY A 65 1.16 1.07 11.46
N TRP A 66 1.61 1.60 10.32
CA TRP A 66 3.03 1.86 10.07
C TRP A 66 3.32 3.34 9.92
N ALA A 67 4.47 3.76 10.48
CA ALA A 67 5.09 5.03 10.13
C ALA A 67 5.78 4.91 8.77
N GLN A 68 6.22 6.05 8.20
CA GLN A 68 6.79 6.06 6.85
C GLN A 68 8.06 5.21 6.72
N ASP A 69 8.79 4.98 7.80
CA ASP A 69 9.95 4.09 7.84
C ASP A 69 9.60 2.62 8.05
N ALA A 70 8.31 2.28 7.98
CA ALA A 70 7.76 0.94 8.20
C ALA A 70 7.90 0.42 9.64
N THR A 71 8.13 1.30 10.61
CA THR A 71 8.06 0.93 12.03
C THR A 71 6.62 0.91 12.48
N SER A 72 6.28 0.00 13.39
CA SER A 72 4.92 -0.12 13.92
C SER A 72 4.57 1.05 14.82
N LEU A 73 3.35 1.56 14.67
CA LEU A 73 2.82 2.63 15.52
C LEU A 73 2.09 2.02 16.71
N ASP A 74 2.21 2.67 17.88
CA ASP A 74 1.47 2.24 19.08
C ASP A 74 -0.03 2.53 18.94
N GLU A 75 -0.38 3.64 18.30
CA GLU A 75 -1.75 4.04 18.05
C GLU A 75 -1.96 4.30 16.56
N PHE A 76 -3.02 3.74 16.00
CA PHE A 76 -3.36 3.96 14.59
C PHE A 76 -4.83 3.64 14.36
N GLU A 77 -5.36 4.06 13.22
CA GLU A 77 -6.72 3.70 12.81
C GLU A 77 -6.68 2.38 12.05
N ASP A 78 -7.38 1.38 12.58
CA ASP A 78 -7.46 0.06 11.95
C ASP A 78 -8.14 0.14 10.59
N VAL A 79 -7.71 -0.70 9.65
CA VAL A 79 -8.25 -0.71 8.28
C VAL A 79 -9.77 -0.95 8.27
N ARG A 80 -10.29 -1.71 9.22
CA ARG A 80 -11.73 -1.97 9.31
C ARG A 80 -12.50 -0.73 9.77
N SER A 81 -11.88 0.11 10.59
CA SER A 81 -12.45 1.41 10.98
C SER A 81 -12.48 2.36 9.78
N ILE A 82 -11.43 2.38 8.97
CA ILE A 82 -11.38 3.15 7.73
C ILE A 82 -12.50 2.68 6.80
N GLN A 83 -12.64 1.37 6.63
CA GLN A 83 -13.70 0.77 5.81
C GLN A 83 -15.08 1.22 6.28
N ALA A 84 -15.36 1.15 7.58
CA ALA A 84 -16.64 1.55 8.14
C ALA A 84 -16.94 3.03 7.90
N ARG A 85 -15.92 3.90 8.01
CA ARG A 85 -16.08 5.33 7.71
C ARG A 85 -16.41 5.58 6.25
N LEU A 86 -15.75 4.88 5.34
CA LEU A 86 -16.02 5.00 3.90
C LEU A 86 -17.45 4.56 3.57
N GLU A 87 -17.88 3.45 4.15
CA GLU A 87 -19.22 2.94 3.91
C GLU A 87 -20.32 3.83 4.51
N ALA A 88 -20.02 4.53 5.60
CA ALA A 88 -20.97 5.45 6.25
C ALA A 88 -20.96 6.84 5.64
N SER A 89 -20.02 7.15 4.73
CA SER A 89 -19.90 8.48 4.14
C SER A 89 -20.97 8.70 3.07
N ASP A 90 -21.24 9.98 2.77
CA ASP A 90 -22.14 10.37 1.68
C ASP A 90 -21.50 10.22 0.30
N LEU A 91 -20.22 9.90 0.24
CA LEU A 91 -19.53 9.67 -1.02
C LEU A 91 -19.93 8.34 -1.62
N ASP A 92 -20.07 8.31 -2.94
CA ASP A 92 -20.30 7.08 -3.68
C ASP A 92 -18.97 6.33 -3.82
N VAL A 93 -18.63 5.55 -2.80
CA VAL A 93 -17.38 4.78 -2.77
C VAL A 93 -17.69 3.30 -2.98
N GLU A 94 -17.12 2.76 -4.06
CA GLU A 94 -17.20 1.31 -4.32
C GLU A 94 -15.94 0.65 -3.78
N ILE A 95 -16.11 -0.21 -2.78
CA ILE A 95 -15.01 -1.01 -2.23
C ILE A 95 -14.98 -2.33 -2.99
N LEU A 96 -13.90 -2.56 -3.75
CA LEU A 96 -13.75 -3.75 -4.60
C LEU A 96 -13.37 -4.99 -3.80
N GLU A 97 -12.50 -4.82 -2.80
CA GLU A 97 -12.12 -5.89 -1.89
C GLU A 97 -12.28 -5.38 -0.47
N ARG A 98 -12.98 -6.14 0.36
CA ARG A 98 -13.34 -5.74 1.71
C ARG A 98 -12.60 -6.57 2.74
N ALA A 99 -12.26 -5.94 3.87
CA ALA A 99 -11.75 -6.64 5.03
C ALA A 99 -12.92 -7.24 5.83
N ASP A 100 -12.67 -8.36 6.52
CA ASP A 100 -13.63 -8.93 7.44
C ASP A 100 -13.80 -7.99 8.64
N PRO A 101 -14.99 -7.41 8.86
CA PRO A 101 -15.21 -6.48 9.97
C PRO A 101 -14.97 -7.10 11.36
N GLU A 102 -15.09 -8.41 11.46
CA GLU A 102 -14.93 -9.12 12.74
C GLU A 102 -13.49 -9.63 12.95
N GLY A 103 -12.63 -9.48 11.97
CA GLY A 103 -11.23 -9.89 12.08
C GLY A 103 -10.41 -8.94 12.95
N ASP A 104 -9.28 -9.42 13.45
CA ASP A 104 -8.37 -8.64 14.29
C ASP A 104 -6.91 -8.70 13.83
N GLY A 105 -6.62 -9.49 12.81
CA GLY A 105 -5.28 -9.61 12.23
C GLY A 105 -5.01 -8.60 11.11
N PRO A 106 -3.89 -8.78 10.40
CA PRO A 106 -3.63 -8.02 9.18
C PRO A 106 -4.76 -8.15 8.18
N ALA A 107 -5.04 -7.09 7.44
CA ALA A 107 -6.12 -7.09 6.46
C ALA A 107 -5.90 -5.94 5.47
N HIS A 108 -6.62 -6.00 4.35
CA HIS A 108 -6.55 -4.94 3.35
C HIS A 108 -7.93 -4.65 2.75
N ILE A 109 -8.06 -3.45 2.18
CA ILE A 109 -9.20 -3.09 1.34
C ILE A 109 -8.68 -2.47 0.06
N VAL A 110 -9.42 -2.65 -1.03
CA VAL A 110 -9.09 -2.08 -2.34
C VAL A 110 -10.30 -1.32 -2.86
N LEU A 111 -10.07 -0.11 -3.35
CA LEU A 111 -11.12 0.72 -3.92
C LEU A 111 -10.56 1.55 -5.07
N HIS A 112 -11.45 2.26 -5.77
CA HIS A 112 -11.07 3.20 -6.82
C HIS A 112 -11.44 4.62 -6.40
N ASP A 113 -10.62 5.58 -6.81
CA ASP A 113 -11.00 6.98 -6.73
C ASP A 113 -11.97 7.33 -7.88
N PRO A 114 -12.48 8.57 -7.98
CA PRO A 114 -13.44 8.93 -9.04
C PRO A 114 -12.92 8.76 -10.46
N ASP A 115 -11.62 8.73 -10.67
CA ASP A 115 -10.99 8.56 -11.98
C ASP A 115 -10.43 7.15 -12.20
N ASN A 116 -10.88 6.19 -11.37
CA ASN A 116 -10.47 4.79 -11.44
C ASN A 116 -9.00 4.53 -11.09
N ASN A 117 -8.36 5.43 -10.34
CA ASN A 117 -7.06 5.13 -9.76
C ASN A 117 -7.24 4.13 -8.64
N VAL A 118 -6.43 3.09 -8.64
CA VAL A 118 -6.53 2.02 -7.63
C VAL A 118 -5.90 2.50 -6.32
N ILE A 119 -6.64 2.33 -5.23
CA ILE A 119 -6.18 2.66 -3.88
C ILE A 119 -6.27 1.39 -3.04
N MET A 120 -5.22 1.12 -2.26
CA MET A 120 -5.18 -0.02 -1.36
C MET A 120 -4.79 0.45 0.04
N PHE A 121 -5.55 0.02 1.03
CA PHE A 121 -5.16 0.15 2.44
C PHE A 121 -4.73 -1.23 2.89
N ASP A 122 -3.44 -1.41 3.08
CA ASP A 122 -2.83 -2.71 3.36
C ASP A 122 -2.19 -2.68 4.74
N GLN A 123 -2.92 -3.19 5.73
CA GLN A 123 -2.47 -3.21 7.12
C GLN A 123 -1.72 -4.52 7.40
N HIS A 124 -0.44 -4.40 7.72
CA HIS A 124 0.42 -5.54 8.00
C HIS A 124 0.48 -5.93 9.46
N VAL A 125 0.00 -5.05 10.34
CA VAL A 125 0.00 -5.27 11.79
C VAL A 125 -1.40 -5.66 12.27
N PRO A 126 -1.50 -6.41 13.39
CA PRO A 126 -2.82 -6.74 13.92
C PRO A 126 -3.50 -5.50 14.50
N LYS A 127 -4.81 -5.60 14.64
CA LYS A 127 -5.63 -4.58 15.29
C LYS A 127 -5.17 -4.36 16.73
N LYS A 128 -5.13 -3.11 17.15
CA LYS A 128 -4.83 -2.74 18.54
C LYS A 128 -6.03 -2.91 19.46
#